data_a62ffd40db3813a53632013dff88cba0
#
_entry.id   a62ffd40db3813a53632013dff88cba0
#
_cell.length_a   1.000
_cell.length_b   1.000
_cell.length_c   1.000
_cell.angle_alpha   90.00
_cell.angle_beta   90.00
_cell.angle_gamma   90.00
#
_symmetry.space_group_name_H-M   'P 1'
#
loop_
_entity.id
_entity.type
_entity.pdbx_description
1 polymer ?
#
loop_
_entity_poly.entity_id
_entity_poly.type
_entity_poly.pdbx_seq_one_letter_code
_entity_poly.pdbx_strand_id
1 'polypeptide(L)'
;MIKHYIKDHVAVVTLSRDGGLNALSSQMLVDLLKIYEEIEKNDDVKVVVLNSDRRDFCAGGDLKEVYESFSKCNDRNCLMSYFTKEYDLDLFLATTKKPTITFWTGVSMGGGVGLSMHSDIIIADETVRFAMPETKLGIVPDVGVGTVLSKIDRPTANYITLNSKIISASDIKHLGIVDYLVEKSETDEILEELFKLAKENKSTEEIMKDFKETLKDYSIPTKKTELTFNEEKINKYYDKDSVFEIVAALKEDKDDEFAKTSLEELDNVSPYSMALQFEKLKAGEKWDRVETLKRDWMYILDSSLRGDFEEGIRSVLIDKDNNPNWKHKTLEEVDMDEIHHVLYERKTKYN
;
A
#
# COMPACT_ATOMS: atom_id res chain seq x y z
N MET A 1 -5.73 -12.15 -14.28
CA MET A 1 -5.05 -13.45 -14.36
C MET A 1 -3.62 -13.32 -13.86
N ILE A 2 -3.05 -14.41 -13.36
CA ILE A 2 -1.65 -14.47 -12.95
C ILE A 2 -0.93 -15.35 -13.95
N LYS A 3 0.26 -14.94 -14.38
CA LYS A 3 1.19 -15.76 -15.16
C LYS A 3 2.41 -16.03 -14.31
N HIS A 4 3.04 -17.19 -14.48
CA HIS A 4 4.32 -17.45 -13.84
C HIS A 4 5.16 -18.43 -14.67
N TYR A 5 6.46 -18.31 -14.53
CA TYR A 5 7.44 -19.21 -15.13
C TYR A 5 8.75 -19.18 -14.33
N ILE A 6 9.60 -20.15 -14.55
CA ILE A 6 10.95 -20.21 -13.97
C ILE A 6 11.97 -20.16 -15.09
N LYS A 7 12.97 -19.29 -14.99
CA LYS A 7 14.09 -19.17 -15.92
C LYS A 7 15.37 -18.92 -15.11
N ASP A 8 16.41 -19.70 -15.38
CA ASP A 8 17.74 -19.51 -14.77
C ASP A 8 17.66 -19.32 -13.22
N HIS A 9 16.93 -20.18 -12.51
CA HIS A 9 16.70 -20.14 -11.06
C HIS A 9 15.88 -18.94 -10.53
N VAL A 10 15.30 -18.12 -11.40
CA VAL A 10 14.40 -17.02 -11.04
C VAL A 10 12.96 -17.41 -11.37
N ALA A 11 12.09 -17.36 -10.36
CA ALA A 11 10.65 -17.49 -10.57
C ALA A 11 10.08 -16.10 -10.85
N VAL A 12 9.43 -15.91 -12.00
CA VAL A 12 8.75 -14.65 -12.36
C VAL A 12 7.25 -14.86 -12.21
N VAL A 13 6.63 -14.04 -11.35
CA VAL A 13 5.18 -13.98 -11.12
C VAL A 13 4.68 -12.65 -11.69
N THR A 14 3.75 -12.71 -12.64
CA THR A 14 3.29 -11.55 -13.39
C THR A 14 1.80 -11.32 -13.19
N LEU A 15 1.44 -10.13 -12.70
CA LEU A 15 0.06 -9.65 -12.66
C LEU A 15 -0.37 -9.30 -14.09
N SER A 16 -1.45 -9.92 -14.60
CA SER A 16 -1.85 -9.84 -16.02
C SER A 16 -3.37 -9.85 -16.17
N ARG A 17 -4.05 -8.92 -15.48
CA ARG A 17 -5.51 -8.77 -15.60
C ARG A 17 -5.87 -7.69 -16.60
N ASP A 18 -6.79 -7.99 -17.50
CA ASP A 18 -7.35 -7.01 -18.41
C ASP A 18 -8.36 -6.10 -17.69
N GLY A 19 -8.16 -4.79 -17.81
CA GLY A 19 -9.02 -3.79 -17.18
C GLY A 19 -8.80 -3.62 -15.66
N GLY A 20 -9.55 -2.70 -15.05
CA GLY A 20 -9.54 -2.45 -13.60
C GLY A 20 -8.17 -2.05 -13.02
N LEU A 21 -7.26 -1.51 -13.83
CA LEU A 21 -5.90 -1.14 -13.40
C LEU A 21 -5.18 -2.30 -12.69
N ASN A 22 -5.38 -3.52 -13.17
CA ASN A 22 -4.80 -4.74 -12.62
C ASN A 22 -5.21 -5.04 -11.15
N ALA A 23 -6.41 -4.60 -10.73
CA ALA A 23 -6.90 -4.82 -9.37
C ALA A 23 -7.04 -6.32 -9.03
N LEU A 24 -6.80 -6.67 -7.77
CA LEU A 24 -6.79 -8.04 -7.26
C LEU A 24 -8.21 -8.56 -7.03
N SER A 25 -8.63 -9.56 -7.81
CA SER A 25 -9.84 -10.31 -7.50
C SER A 25 -9.58 -11.36 -6.40
N SER A 26 -10.65 -11.83 -5.74
CA SER A 26 -10.56 -12.95 -4.78
C SER A 26 -9.86 -14.18 -5.37
N GLN A 27 -10.09 -14.47 -6.66
CA GLN A 27 -9.45 -15.60 -7.31
C GLN A 27 -7.94 -15.38 -7.52
N MET A 28 -7.53 -14.14 -7.88
CA MET A 28 -6.10 -13.81 -8.02
C MET A 28 -5.36 -13.97 -6.70
N LEU A 29 -5.95 -13.59 -5.57
CA LEU A 29 -5.34 -13.77 -4.24
C LEU A 29 -5.09 -15.26 -3.93
N VAL A 30 -6.08 -16.10 -4.21
CA VAL A 30 -5.95 -17.56 -4.03
C VAL A 30 -4.89 -18.16 -4.96
N ASP A 31 -4.88 -17.74 -6.22
CA ASP A 31 -3.92 -18.24 -7.21
C ASP A 31 -2.50 -17.81 -6.85
N LEU A 32 -2.31 -16.55 -6.43
CA LEU A 32 -1.02 -16.03 -5.97
C LEU A 32 -0.47 -16.81 -4.79
N LEU A 33 -1.27 -16.98 -3.74
CA LEU A 33 -0.84 -17.73 -2.56
C LEU A 33 -0.37 -19.14 -2.94
N LYS A 34 -1.15 -19.84 -3.75
CA LYS A 34 -0.80 -21.18 -4.23
C LYS A 34 0.51 -21.20 -5.04
N ILE A 35 0.69 -20.24 -5.96
CA ILE A 35 1.91 -20.12 -6.76
C ILE A 35 3.12 -19.87 -5.85
N TYR A 36 3.00 -18.96 -4.89
CA TYR A 36 4.09 -18.67 -3.96
C TYR A 36 4.41 -19.85 -3.04
N GLU A 37 3.40 -20.62 -2.58
CA GLU A 37 3.62 -21.85 -1.82
C GLU A 37 4.36 -22.93 -2.64
N GLU A 38 4.08 -23.03 -3.94
CA GLU A 38 4.80 -23.95 -4.85
C GLU A 38 6.24 -23.48 -5.06
N ILE A 39 6.46 -22.19 -5.27
CA ILE A 39 7.78 -21.56 -5.40
C ILE A 39 8.63 -21.76 -4.14
N GLU A 40 8.05 -21.56 -2.96
CA GLU A 40 8.75 -21.71 -1.68
C GLU A 40 9.33 -23.13 -1.48
N LYS A 41 8.62 -24.14 -1.98
CA LYS A 41 9.01 -25.57 -1.91
C LYS A 41 9.97 -25.99 -3.01
N ASN A 42 10.24 -25.15 -4.00
CA ASN A 42 11.08 -25.49 -5.15
C ASN A 42 12.53 -25.07 -4.88
N ASP A 43 13.39 -26.03 -4.58
CA ASP A 43 14.81 -25.78 -4.26
C ASP A 43 15.60 -25.21 -5.46
N ASP A 44 15.13 -25.39 -6.69
CA ASP A 44 15.77 -24.82 -7.89
C ASP A 44 15.56 -23.31 -8.00
N VAL A 45 14.58 -22.72 -7.28
CA VAL A 45 14.33 -21.29 -7.30
C VAL A 45 15.16 -20.59 -6.24
N LYS A 46 16.00 -19.65 -6.65
CA LYS A 46 16.85 -18.82 -5.79
C LYS A 46 16.25 -17.45 -5.49
N VAL A 47 15.54 -16.85 -6.46
CA VAL A 47 14.99 -15.49 -6.37
C VAL A 47 13.59 -15.48 -6.97
N VAL A 48 12.70 -14.68 -6.42
CA VAL A 48 11.35 -14.45 -6.95
C VAL A 48 11.24 -13.02 -7.47
N VAL A 49 10.65 -12.86 -8.65
CA VAL A 49 10.31 -11.56 -9.22
C VAL A 49 8.79 -11.43 -9.28
N LEU A 50 8.28 -10.31 -8.79
CA LEU A 50 6.89 -9.90 -8.96
C LEU A 50 6.84 -8.68 -9.88
N ASN A 51 6.09 -8.76 -10.97
CA ASN A 51 5.92 -7.67 -11.93
C ASN A 51 4.51 -7.62 -12.53
N SER A 52 4.32 -6.72 -13.47
CA SER A 52 3.10 -6.61 -14.30
C SER A 52 3.47 -6.54 -15.77
N ASP A 53 2.71 -7.21 -16.62
CA ASP A 53 2.77 -7.05 -18.08
C ASP A 53 1.74 -6.05 -18.61
N ARG A 54 1.16 -5.25 -17.72
CA ARG A 54 0.19 -4.19 -18.01
C ARG A 54 0.82 -2.81 -17.85
N ARG A 55 0.05 -1.78 -18.23
CA ARG A 55 0.48 -0.39 -18.04
C ARG A 55 0.70 -0.06 -16.57
N ASP A 56 -0.11 -0.66 -15.71
CA ASP A 56 -0.17 -0.40 -14.28
C ASP A 56 0.24 -1.67 -13.50
N PHE A 57 0.89 -1.50 -12.37
CA PHE A 57 1.27 -2.61 -11.50
C PHE A 57 0.02 -3.20 -10.84
N CYS A 58 -0.63 -2.45 -9.96
CA CYS A 58 -1.85 -2.88 -9.30
C CYS A 58 -2.53 -1.72 -8.54
N ALA A 59 -3.82 -1.55 -8.74
CA ALA A 59 -4.60 -0.51 -8.05
C ALA A 59 -5.16 -0.96 -6.68
N GLY A 60 -4.75 -2.12 -6.18
CA GLY A 60 -5.26 -2.69 -4.93
C GLY A 60 -6.33 -3.74 -5.15
N GLY A 61 -7.15 -3.97 -4.13
CA GLY A 61 -8.24 -4.94 -4.17
C GLY A 61 -9.34 -4.58 -5.19
N ASP A 62 -10.00 -5.60 -5.75
CA ASP A 62 -11.20 -5.38 -6.56
C ASP A 62 -12.40 -5.03 -5.66
N LEU A 63 -12.45 -3.76 -5.23
CA LEU A 63 -13.48 -3.26 -4.32
C LEU A 63 -14.88 -3.30 -4.92
N LYS A 64 -15.02 -3.39 -6.26
CA LYS A 64 -16.32 -3.64 -6.87
C LYS A 64 -16.80 -5.06 -6.62
N GLU A 65 -15.91 -6.05 -6.76
CA GLU A 65 -16.20 -7.44 -6.39
C GLU A 65 -16.56 -7.55 -4.90
N VAL A 66 -15.81 -6.84 -4.05
CA VAL A 66 -16.06 -6.76 -2.59
C VAL A 66 -17.45 -6.20 -2.30
N TYR A 67 -17.80 -5.06 -2.90
CA TYR A 67 -19.10 -4.40 -2.74
C TYR A 67 -20.27 -5.27 -3.23
N GLU A 68 -20.14 -5.87 -4.43
CA GLU A 68 -21.15 -6.78 -4.97
C GLU A 68 -21.33 -8.03 -4.09
N SER A 69 -20.25 -8.58 -3.57
CA SER A 69 -20.33 -9.74 -2.67
C SER A 69 -21.06 -9.40 -1.38
N PHE A 70 -20.76 -8.25 -0.79
CA PHE A 70 -21.46 -7.74 0.39
C PHE A 70 -22.96 -7.53 0.13
N SER A 71 -23.30 -6.84 -0.95
CA SER A 71 -24.70 -6.55 -1.34
C SER A 71 -25.52 -7.81 -1.61
N LYS A 72 -24.90 -8.86 -2.16
CA LYS A 72 -25.56 -10.16 -2.44
C LYS A 72 -25.77 -11.01 -1.20
N CYS A 73 -24.81 -11.04 -0.30
CA CYS A 73 -24.85 -11.87 0.90
C CYS A 73 -25.64 -11.21 2.03
N ASN A 74 -25.75 -9.90 2.05
CA ASN A 74 -26.23 -9.11 3.19
C ASN A 74 -25.55 -9.56 4.52
N ASP A 75 -24.30 -10.05 4.42
CA ASP A 75 -23.53 -10.60 5.52
C ASP A 75 -22.08 -10.08 5.44
N ARG A 76 -21.63 -9.47 6.52
CA ARG A 76 -20.25 -8.96 6.67
C ARG A 76 -19.18 -10.05 6.59
N ASN A 77 -19.52 -11.30 6.83
CA ASN A 77 -18.62 -12.43 6.63
C ASN A 77 -18.15 -12.55 5.16
N CYS A 78 -18.96 -12.14 4.18
CA CYS A 78 -18.56 -12.11 2.77
C CYS A 78 -17.45 -11.10 2.53
N LEU A 79 -17.55 -9.92 3.11
CA LEU A 79 -16.53 -8.89 3.08
C LEU A 79 -15.22 -9.40 3.71
N MET A 80 -15.32 -9.98 4.90
CA MET A 80 -14.15 -10.52 5.60
C MET A 80 -13.53 -11.72 4.90
N SER A 81 -14.27 -12.44 4.06
CA SER A 81 -13.73 -13.53 3.24
C SER A 81 -12.72 -13.04 2.20
N TYR A 82 -12.94 -11.85 1.60
CA TYR A 82 -11.96 -11.24 0.70
C TYR A 82 -10.67 -10.88 1.46
N PHE A 83 -10.79 -10.09 2.51
CA PHE A 83 -9.65 -9.66 3.32
C PHE A 83 -8.89 -10.82 3.97
N THR A 84 -9.59 -11.90 4.35
CA THR A 84 -8.91 -13.10 4.86
C THR A 84 -7.93 -13.66 3.84
N LYS A 85 -8.29 -13.73 2.55
CA LYS A 85 -7.41 -14.22 1.48
C LYS A 85 -6.26 -13.26 1.22
N GLU A 86 -6.52 -11.97 1.24
CA GLU A 86 -5.50 -10.93 1.06
C GLU A 86 -4.45 -11.00 2.18
N TYR A 87 -4.88 -11.00 3.43
CA TYR A 87 -3.97 -11.05 4.58
C TYR A 87 -3.26 -12.40 4.76
N ASP A 88 -3.88 -13.51 4.36
CA ASP A 88 -3.19 -14.82 4.35
C ASP A 88 -2.04 -14.79 3.33
N LEU A 89 -2.23 -14.16 2.16
CA LEU A 89 -1.17 -13.95 1.17
C LEU A 89 -0.10 -12.97 1.66
N ASP A 90 -0.48 -11.82 2.20
CA ASP A 90 0.46 -10.80 2.68
C ASP A 90 1.33 -11.33 3.82
N LEU A 91 0.75 -12.10 4.76
CA LEU A 91 1.49 -12.77 5.83
C LEU A 91 2.47 -13.81 5.28
N PHE A 92 2.07 -14.57 4.24
CA PHE A 92 2.98 -15.48 3.56
C PHE A 92 4.16 -14.72 2.95
N LEU A 93 3.89 -13.66 2.18
CA LEU A 93 4.92 -12.82 1.54
C LEU A 93 5.84 -12.13 2.56
N ALA A 94 5.29 -11.72 3.70
CA ALA A 94 6.08 -11.12 4.78
C ALA A 94 7.03 -12.10 5.48
N THR A 95 6.80 -13.42 5.33
CA THR A 95 7.54 -14.48 6.03
C THR A 95 8.25 -15.47 5.11
N THR A 96 8.14 -15.31 3.79
CA THR A 96 8.85 -16.14 2.78
C THR A 96 10.37 -16.08 3.00
N LYS A 97 11.04 -17.20 2.72
CA LYS A 97 12.50 -17.30 2.83
C LYS A 97 13.21 -16.98 1.53
N LYS A 98 12.49 -16.97 0.42
CA LYS A 98 13.06 -16.67 -0.88
C LYS A 98 13.09 -15.16 -1.10
N PRO A 99 14.25 -14.56 -1.43
CA PRO A 99 14.34 -13.15 -1.74
C PRO A 99 13.39 -12.78 -2.86
N THR A 100 12.68 -11.68 -2.68
CA THR A 100 11.71 -11.18 -3.64
C THR A 100 12.15 -9.80 -4.17
N ILE A 101 12.07 -9.64 -5.48
CA ILE A 101 12.30 -8.39 -6.20
C ILE A 101 10.98 -8.00 -6.86
N THR A 102 10.54 -6.76 -6.65
CA THR A 102 9.30 -6.27 -7.28
C THR A 102 9.56 -5.10 -8.19
N PHE A 103 8.96 -5.13 -9.38
CA PHE A 103 8.97 -4.02 -10.34
C PHE A 103 7.61 -3.30 -10.30
N TRP A 104 7.61 -2.04 -9.89
CA TRP A 104 6.45 -1.17 -9.95
C TRP A 104 6.41 -0.36 -11.21
N THR A 105 5.23 -0.24 -11.82
CA THR A 105 4.96 0.56 -13.02
C THR A 105 3.57 1.18 -12.93
N GLY A 106 3.38 2.40 -13.42
CA GLY A 106 2.09 3.07 -13.43
C GLY A 106 1.43 3.13 -12.05
N VAL A 107 0.16 2.77 -11.95
CA VAL A 107 -0.59 2.76 -10.68
C VAL A 107 -0.11 1.62 -9.77
N SER A 108 0.33 1.98 -8.55
CA SER A 108 0.75 1.07 -7.47
C SER A 108 0.11 1.56 -6.16
N MET A 109 -1.04 0.96 -5.77
CA MET A 109 -1.89 1.47 -4.69
C MET A 109 -2.51 0.35 -3.85
N GLY A 110 -2.84 0.65 -2.60
CA GLY A 110 -3.60 -0.22 -1.69
C GLY A 110 -3.04 -1.64 -1.60
N GLY A 111 -3.86 -2.68 -1.73
CA GLY A 111 -3.44 -4.09 -1.71
C GLY A 111 -2.36 -4.45 -2.74
N GLY A 112 -2.21 -3.67 -3.84
CA GLY A 112 -1.09 -3.82 -4.78
C GLY A 112 0.25 -3.46 -4.15
N VAL A 113 0.26 -2.46 -3.26
CA VAL A 113 1.42 -2.12 -2.43
C VAL A 113 1.67 -3.25 -1.44
N GLY A 114 0.62 -3.80 -0.80
CA GLY A 114 0.70 -4.90 0.16
C GLY A 114 1.45 -6.12 -0.37
N LEU A 115 1.14 -6.56 -1.60
CA LEU A 115 1.81 -7.68 -2.26
C LEU A 115 3.35 -7.53 -2.34
N SER A 116 3.85 -6.32 -2.32
CA SER A 116 5.25 -6.03 -2.67
C SER A 116 6.02 -5.28 -1.59
N MET A 117 5.33 -4.72 -0.59
CA MET A 117 5.94 -3.88 0.44
C MET A 117 6.99 -4.62 1.28
N HIS A 118 6.95 -5.94 1.30
CA HIS A 118 7.89 -6.79 2.02
C HIS A 118 9.01 -7.36 1.16
N SER A 119 9.09 -6.98 -0.13
CA SER A 119 10.16 -7.39 -1.04
C SER A 119 11.53 -6.91 -0.56
N ASP A 120 12.58 -7.69 -0.87
CA ASP A 120 13.96 -7.36 -0.52
C ASP A 120 14.53 -6.24 -1.40
N ILE A 121 13.95 -6.05 -2.60
CA ILE A 121 14.25 -4.96 -3.51
C ILE A 121 12.94 -4.54 -4.19
N ILE A 122 12.63 -3.24 -4.13
CA ILE A 122 11.54 -2.63 -4.89
C ILE A 122 12.14 -1.66 -5.90
N ILE A 123 11.88 -1.92 -7.18
CA ILE A 123 12.30 -1.12 -8.31
C ILE A 123 11.06 -0.42 -8.88
N ALA A 124 11.08 0.90 -8.96
CA ALA A 124 10.02 1.68 -9.58
C ALA A 124 10.51 2.28 -10.90
N ASP A 125 9.66 2.25 -11.93
CA ASP A 125 9.91 3.09 -13.09
C ASP A 125 9.38 4.52 -12.90
N GLU A 126 9.79 5.45 -13.77
CA GLU A 126 9.42 6.88 -13.68
C GLU A 126 7.93 7.15 -13.85
N THR A 127 7.14 6.15 -14.27
CA THR A 127 5.69 6.28 -14.47
C THR A 127 4.88 6.00 -13.22
N VAL A 128 5.51 5.52 -12.14
CA VAL A 128 4.80 5.11 -10.92
C VAL A 128 4.02 6.26 -10.30
N ARG A 129 2.79 5.95 -9.94
CA ARG A 129 1.88 6.76 -9.15
C ARG A 129 1.45 5.94 -7.93
N PHE A 130 1.99 6.32 -6.81
CA PHE A 130 1.75 5.65 -5.52
C PHE A 130 0.67 6.38 -4.73
N ALA A 131 -0.22 5.64 -4.10
CA ALA A 131 -1.11 6.16 -3.05
C ALA A 131 -1.59 5.04 -2.13
N MET A 132 -1.95 5.45 -0.90
CA MET A 132 -2.75 4.65 0.03
C MET A 132 -4.07 5.44 0.27
N PRO A 133 -5.10 5.22 -0.59
CA PRO A 133 -6.30 6.06 -0.60
C PRO A 133 -7.38 5.61 0.40
N GLU A 134 -7.04 4.75 1.33
CA GLU A 134 -7.95 4.01 2.20
C GLU A 134 -8.80 4.92 3.08
N THR A 135 -8.29 6.07 3.51
CA THR A 135 -9.05 7.03 4.33
C THR A 135 -10.27 7.62 3.61
N LYS A 136 -10.19 7.76 2.28
CA LYS A 136 -11.34 8.12 1.41
C LYS A 136 -12.33 6.98 1.19
N LEU A 137 -11.95 5.78 1.59
CA LEU A 137 -12.80 4.59 1.52
C LEU A 137 -13.38 4.22 2.89
N GLY A 138 -13.16 5.04 3.93
CA GLY A 138 -13.66 4.76 5.27
C GLY A 138 -12.90 3.67 6.03
N ILE A 139 -11.68 3.35 5.58
CA ILE A 139 -10.72 2.46 6.26
C ILE A 139 -9.38 3.19 6.42
N VAL A 140 -8.34 2.51 6.85
CA VAL A 140 -6.99 3.08 7.03
C VAL A 140 -5.99 2.40 6.12
N PRO A 141 -4.92 3.10 5.65
CA PRO A 141 -3.78 2.46 5.02
C PRO A 141 -3.33 1.22 5.80
N ASP A 142 -3.40 0.07 5.17
CA ASP A 142 -3.24 -1.26 5.77
C ASP A 142 -2.19 -2.11 5.02
N VAL A 143 -2.38 -3.40 4.91
CA VAL A 143 -1.55 -4.37 4.17
C VAL A 143 -0.06 -4.32 4.50
N GLY A 144 0.28 -3.93 5.74
CA GLY A 144 1.66 -3.87 6.22
C GLY A 144 2.42 -2.59 5.85
N VAL A 145 1.81 -1.65 5.10
CA VAL A 145 2.47 -0.40 4.68
C VAL A 145 2.95 0.45 5.86
N GLY A 146 2.36 0.28 7.03
CA GLY A 146 2.77 0.95 8.27
C GLY A 146 4.27 0.76 8.60
N THR A 147 4.86 -0.39 8.23
CA THR A 147 6.30 -0.65 8.44
C THR A 147 7.22 0.26 7.63
N VAL A 148 6.74 0.81 6.54
CA VAL A 148 7.50 1.74 5.68
C VAL A 148 7.13 3.18 6.02
N LEU A 149 5.84 3.46 6.20
CA LEU A 149 5.37 4.81 6.57
C LEU A 149 5.94 5.28 7.91
N SER A 150 6.18 4.37 8.87
CA SER A 150 6.81 4.70 10.15
C SER A 150 8.29 5.09 10.06
N LYS A 151 8.94 4.88 8.90
CA LYS A 151 10.33 5.31 8.64
C LYS A 151 10.42 6.66 7.96
N ILE A 152 9.31 7.17 7.45
CA ILE A 152 9.20 8.51 6.89
C ILE A 152 9.01 9.49 8.06
N ASP A 153 9.44 10.74 7.91
CA ASP A 153 9.12 11.77 8.90
C ASP A 153 7.60 11.88 9.08
N ARG A 154 7.16 11.96 10.33
CA ARG A 154 5.75 11.88 10.69
C ARG A 154 4.86 12.93 10.02
N PRO A 155 5.27 14.21 9.88
CA PRO A 155 4.47 15.19 9.14
C PRO A 155 4.18 14.77 7.70
N THR A 156 5.17 14.29 6.96
CA THR A 156 5.00 13.81 5.60
C THR A 156 4.13 12.55 5.55
N ALA A 157 4.35 11.57 6.45
CA ALA A 157 3.51 10.38 6.54
C ALA A 157 2.04 10.73 6.84
N ASN A 158 1.79 11.67 7.76
CA ASN A 158 0.45 12.20 8.04
C ASN A 158 -0.16 12.84 6.78
N TYR A 159 0.57 13.74 6.12
CA TYR A 159 0.07 14.43 4.93
C TYR A 159 -0.35 13.47 3.82
N ILE A 160 0.52 12.51 3.47
CA ILE A 160 0.22 11.59 2.36
C ILE A 160 -0.92 10.61 2.68
N THR A 161 -1.04 10.17 3.93
CA THR A 161 -2.05 9.17 4.32
C THR A 161 -3.40 9.79 4.69
N LEU A 162 -3.43 10.89 5.44
CA LEU A 162 -4.69 11.54 5.82
C LEU A 162 -5.38 12.15 4.61
N ASN A 163 -4.61 12.79 3.71
CA ASN A 163 -5.16 13.40 2.50
C ASN A 163 -5.31 12.41 1.33
N SER A 164 -4.93 11.13 1.50
CA SER A 164 -4.91 10.13 0.42
C SER A 164 -4.17 10.64 -0.83
N LYS A 165 -2.99 11.22 -0.63
CA LYS A 165 -2.23 11.85 -1.73
C LYS A 165 -1.70 10.82 -2.70
N ILE A 166 -1.78 11.16 -3.98
CA ILE A 166 -1.06 10.44 -5.04
C ILE A 166 0.29 11.11 -5.19
N ILE A 167 1.35 10.35 -4.96
CA ILE A 167 2.73 10.84 -5.08
C ILE A 167 3.47 10.13 -6.22
N SER A 168 4.51 10.76 -6.73
CA SER A 168 5.25 10.32 -7.91
C SER A 168 6.34 9.30 -7.58
N ALA A 169 6.90 8.69 -8.63
CA ALA A 169 8.07 7.82 -8.55
C ALA A 169 9.27 8.52 -7.88
N SER A 170 9.48 9.80 -8.15
CA SER A 170 10.55 10.59 -7.50
C SER A 170 10.29 10.78 -6.01
N ASP A 171 9.02 10.98 -5.60
CA ASP A 171 8.67 11.11 -4.19
C ASP A 171 8.90 9.81 -3.43
N ILE A 172 8.41 8.67 -3.94
CA ILE A 172 8.58 7.38 -3.27
C ILE A 172 10.05 6.97 -3.17
N LYS A 173 10.88 7.34 -4.16
CA LYS A 173 12.32 7.13 -4.07
C LYS A 173 12.98 8.06 -3.06
N HIS A 174 12.58 9.34 -3.02
CA HIS A 174 13.08 10.31 -2.05
C HIS A 174 12.73 9.90 -0.60
N LEU A 175 11.52 9.40 -0.39
CA LEU A 175 11.02 8.93 0.92
C LEU A 175 11.57 7.55 1.31
N GLY A 176 12.32 6.87 0.45
CA GLY A 176 12.86 5.54 0.72
C GLY A 176 11.81 4.41 0.72
N ILE A 177 10.66 4.64 0.09
CA ILE A 177 9.61 3.61 -0.11
C ILE A 177 10.08 2.56 -1.13
N VAL A 178 10.85 2.97 -2.14
CA VAL A 178 11.47 2.08 -3.13
C VAL A 178 12.98 2.19 -3.11
N ASP A 179 13.66 1.09 -3.47
CA ASP A 179 15.12 1.02 -3.43
C ASP A 179 15.77 1.67 -4.66
N TYR A 180 15.14 1.51 -5.83
CA TYR A 180 15.69 2.02 -7.08
C TYR A 180 14.60 2.69 -7.92
N LEU A 181 14.99 3.77 -8.62
CA LEU A 181 14.19 4.45 -9.62
C LEU A 181 14.92 4.30 -10.96
N VAL A 182 14.23 3.75 -11.98
CA VAL A 182 14.81 3.42 -13.28
C VAL A 182 13.94 3.95 -14.42
N GLU A 183 14.47 3.99 -15.65
CA GLU A 183 13.66 4.26 -16.83
C GLU A 183 12.82 3.00 -17.17
N LYS A 184 11.55 3.19 -17.50
CA LYS A 184 10.66 2.08 -17.89
C LYS A 184 11.19 1.26 -19.06
N SER A 185 11.84 1.91 -20.00
CA SER A 185 12.43 1.25 -21.16
C SER A 185 13.54 0.26 -20.83
N GLU A 186 14.11 0.32 -19.63
CA GLU A 186 15.24 -0.51 -19.19
C GLU A 186 14.78 -1.71 -18.32
N THR A 187 13.50 -1.77 -17.93
CA THR A 187 13.01 -2.81 -17.00
C THR A 187 13.21 -4.24 -17.52
N ASP A 188 13.03 -4.48 -18.82
CA ASP A 188 13.25 -5.80 -19.42
C ASP A 188 14.74 -6.17 -19.44
N GLU A 189 15.63 -5.21 -19.71
CA GLU A 189 17.08 -5.40 -19.69
C GLU A 189 17.55 -5.69 -18.24
N ILE A 190 17.05 -4.97 -17.26
CA ILE A 190 17.33 -5.22 -15.83
C ILE A 190 16.93 -6.63 -15.43
N LEU A 191 15.78 -7.12 -15.88
CA LEU A 191 15.34 -8.49 -15.63
C LEU A 191 16.25 -9.53 -16.29
N GLU A 192 16.73 -9.28 -17.53
CA GLU A 192 17.69 -10.16 -18.20
C GLU A 192 19.05 -10.17 -17.48
N GLU A 193 19.51 -9.06 -16.90
CA GLU A 193 20.71 -9.05 -16.05
C GLU A 193 20.55 -9.95 -14.82
N LEU A 194 19.37 -9.93 -14.17
CA LEU A 194 19.10 -10.83 -13.06
C LEU A 194 19.18 -12.31 -13.49
N PHE A 195 18.62 -12.69 -14.65
CA PHE A 195 18.71 -14.05 -15.16
C PHE A 195 20.17 -14.46 -15.44
N LYS A 196 21.00 -13.57 -16.00
CA LYS A 196 22.44 -13.84 -16.23
C LYS A 196 23.15 -14.12 -14.91
N LEU A 197 22.91 -13.28 -13.88
CA LEU A 197 23.52 -13.46 -12.55
C LEU A 197 23.05 -14.75 -11.88
N ALA A 198 21.78 -15.09 -11.98
CA ALA A 198 21.19 -16.27 -11.35
C ALA A 198 21.60 -17.59 -12.02
N LYS A 199 21.92 -17.54 -13.31
CA LYS A 199 22.44 -18.70 -14.08
C LYS A 199 23.84 -19.11 -13.66
N GLU A 200 24.62 -18.19 -13.07
CA GLU A 200 25.95 -18.47 -12.58
C GLU A 200 25.88 -19.38 -11.33
N ASN A 201 26.97 -20.12 -11.06
CA ASN A 201 27.04 -20.97 -9.87
C ASN A 201 27.32 -20.12 -8.61
N LYS A 202 26.37 -19.24 -8.28
CA LYS A 202 26.41 -18.31 -7.14
C LYS A 202 25.37 -18.68 -6.09
N SER A 203 25.65 -18.34 -4.85
CA SER A 203 24.64 -18.39 -3.78
C SER A 203 23.56 -17.30 -4.01
N THR A 204 22.42 -17.45 -3.35
CA THR A 204 21.35 -16.46 -3.41
C THR A 204 21.81 -15.09 -2.91
N GLU A 205 22.61 -15.06 -1.85
CA GLU A 205 23.17 -13.82 -1.28
C GLU A 205 24.11 -13.11 -2.26
N GLU A 206 24.95 -13.88 -2.99
CA GLU A 206 25.83 -13.33 -4.02
C GLU A 206 25.03 -12.76 -5.18
N ILE A 207 24.00 -13.46 -5.65
CA ILE A 207 23.09 -12.98 -6.72
C ILE A 207 22.47 -11.64 -6.30
N MET A 208 21.87 -11.58 -5.11
CA MET A 208 21.20 -10.37 -4.60
C MET A 208 22.17 -9.21 -4.43
N LYS A 209 23.39 -9.48 -3.97
CA LYS A 209 24.44 -8.47 -3.84
C LYS A 209 24.87 -7.91 -5.19
N ASP A 210 25.19 -8.79 -6.13
CA ASP A 210 25.67 -8.40 -7.46
C ASP A 210 24.56 -7.68 -8.23
N PHE A 211 23.30 -8.11 -8.08
CA PHE A 211 22.16 -7.42 -8.69
C PHE A 211 21.96 -5.99 -8.13
N LYS A 212 22.15 -5.79 -6.83
CA LYS A 212 22.14 -4.44 -6.23
C LYS A 212 23.24 -3.53 -6.80
N GLU A 213 24.42 -4.08 -7.09
CA GLU A 213 25.48 -3.30 -7.76
C GLU A 213 25.08 -2.94 -9.19
N THR A 214 24.56 -3.91 -9.97
CA THR A 214 24.06 -3.71 -11.32
C THR A 214 22.97 -2.62 -11.36
N LEU A 215 22.02 -2.62 -10.43
CA LEU A 215 20.93 -1.64 -10.36
C LEU A 215 21.42 -0.18 -10.20
N LYS A 216 22.63 0.02 -9.69
CA LYS A 216 23.19 1.39 -9.59
C LYS A 216 23.43 2.03 -10.95
N ASP A 217 23.78 1.24 -11.96
CA ASP A 217 24.06 1.72 -13.31
C ASP A 217 22.77 2.13 -14.05
N TYR A 218 21.63 1.54 -13.66
CA TYR A 218 20.29 1.86 -14.20
C TYR A 218 19.54 2.93 -13.40
N SER A 219 20.09 3.34 -12.25
CA SER A 219 19.38 4.27 -11.36
C SER A 219 19.37 5.68 -11.92
N ILE A 220 18.18 6.28 -12.00
CA ILE A 220 18.00 7.67 -12.39
C ILE A 220 17.80 8.58 -11.17
N PRO A 221 18.19 9.87 -11.25
CA PRO A 221 18.03 10.81 -10.15
C PRO A 221 16.56 11.18 -9.94
N THR A 222 16.20 11.45 -8.69
CA THR A 222 14.89 12.03 -8.35
C THR A 222 14.77 13.46 -8.85
N LYS A 223 13.54 13.86 -9.21
CA LYS A 223 13.19 15.23 -9.59
C LYS A 223 12.53 15.94 -8.40
N LYS A 224 12.60 17.26 -8.36
CA LYS A 224 11.80 18.05 -7.43
C LYS A 224 10.32 17.93 -7.81
N THR A 225 9.49 17.75 -6.81
CA THR A 225 8.06 17.48 -6.94
C THR A 225 7.25 18.45 -6.10
N GLU A 226 5.92 18.41 -6.21
CA GLU A 226 5.03 19.17 -5.36
C GLU A 226 5.25 18.83 -3.86
N LEU A 227 5.49 17.56 -3.53
CA LEU A 227 5.79 17.14 -2.16
C LEU A 227 7.03 17.86 -1.62
N THR A 228 8.15 17.84 -2.37
CA THR A 228 9.40 18.48 -1.95
C THR A 228 9.32 20.01 -1.95
N PHE A 229 8.48 20.62 -2.79
CA PHE A 229 8.25 22.07 -2.76
C PHE A 229 7.41 22.52 -1.56
N ASN A 230 6.56 21.66 -1.03
CA ASN A 230 5.68 21.95 0.09
C ASN A 230 6.19 21.43 1.44
N GLU A 231 7.42 20.94 1.54
CA GLU A 231 7.98 20.35 2.77
C GLU A 231 7.85 21.26 3.99
N GLU A 232 8.16 22.57 3.86
CA GLU A 232 8.00 23.54 4.95
C GLU A 232 6.53 23.69 5.39
N LYS A 233 5.59 23.66 4.44
CA LYS A 233 4.15 23.74 4.72
C LYS A 233 3.63 22.46 5.33
N ILE A 234 4.09 21.31 4.86
CA ILE A 234 3.77 20.01 5.44
C ILE A 234 4.20 19.99 6.89
N ASN A 235 5.43 20.37 7.19
CA ASN A 235 5.91 20.48 8.57
C ASN A 235 5.08 21.47 9.40
N LYS A 236 4.77 22.66 8.87
CA LYS A 236 3.97 23.66 9.56
C LYS A 236 2.62 23.15 10.03
N TYR A 237 1.91 22.42 9.17
CA TYR A 237 0.53 22.00 9.43
C TYR A 237 0.38 20.59 9.97
N TYR A 238 1.27 19.64 9.59
CA TYR A 238 1.12 18.23 9.91
C TYR A 238 2.05 17.74 11.04
N ASP A 239 3.02 18.55 11.50
CA ASP A 239 3.81 18.28 12.71
C ASP A 239 3.02 18.71 13.94
N LYS A 240 2.04 17.91 14.34
CA LYS A 240 1.15 18.14 15.48
C LYS A 240 1.01 16.88 16.33
N ASP A 241 0.57 17.05 17.57
CA ASP A 241 0.39 15.96 18.52
C ASP A 241 -0.94 15.21 18.35
N SER A 242 -1.90 15.82 17.65
CA SER A 242 -3.20 15.23 17.34
C SER A 242 -3.72 15.63 15.96
N VAL A 243 -4.59 14.80 15.39
CA VAL A 243 -5.28 15.13 14.13
C VAL A 243 -6.19 16.36 14.28
N PHE A 244 -6.71 16.62 15.47
CA PHE A 244 -7.51 17.83 15.78
C PHE A 244 -6.68 19.10 15.63
N GLU A 245 -5.43 19.07 16.08
CA GLU A 245 -4.50 20.20 15.91
C GLU A 245 -4.08 20.42 14.47
N ILE A 246 -3.93 19.34 13.65
CA ILE A 246 -3.70 19.44 12.21
C ILE A 246 -4.86 20.22 11.57
N VAL A 247 -6.09 19.78 11.81
CA VAL A 247 -7.29 20.41 11.23
C VAL A 247 -7.46 21.83 11.72
N ALA A 248 -7.18 22.10 13.00
CA ALA A 248 -7.23 23.47 13.55
C ALA A 248 -6.19 24.39 12.90
N ALA A 249 -4.94 23.95 12.77
CA ALA A 249 -3.87 24.73 12.14
C ALA A 249 -4.17 25.05 10.66
N LEU A 250 -4.73 24.09 9.93
CA LEU A 250 -5.18 24.32 8.55
C LEU A 250 -6.35 25.33 8.48
N LYS A 251 -7.31 25.27 9.42
CA LYS A 251 -8.46 26.18 9.49
C LYS A 251 -8.09 27.62 9.88
N GLU A 252 -7.01 27.80 10.64
CA GLU A 252 -6.54 29.12 11.06
C GLU A 252 -5.93 29.93 9.91
N ASP A 253 -5.27 29.28 8.96
CA ASP A 253 -4.57 29.95 7.86
C ASP A 253 -5.40 29.96 6.56
N LYS A 254 -6.46 30.79 6.60
CA LYS A 254 -7.45 30.87 5.52
C LYS A 254 -6.90 31.47 4.22
N ASP A 255 -5.75 32.11 4.24
CA ASP A 255 -5.15 32.76 3.07
C ASP A 255 -4.10 31.86 2.38
N ASP A 256 -3.63 30.79 3.05
CA ASP A 256 -2.69 29.84 2.47
C ASP A 256 -3.41 28.83 1.57
N GLU A 257 -3.08 28.81 0.29
CA GLU A 257 -3.68 27.90 -0.71
C GLU A 257 -3.42 26.43 -0.39
N PHE A 258 -2.25 26.09 0.15
CA PHE A 258 -1.95 24.72 0.59
C PHE A 258 -2.90 24.27 1.70
N ALA A 259 -3.15 25.15 2.70
CA ALA A 259 -4.06 24.86 3.79
C ALA A 259 -5.50 24.67 3.31
N LYS A 260 -5.99 25.51 2.38
CA LYS A 260 -7.32 25.35 1.76
C LYS A 260 -7.45 24.03 1.03
N THR A 261 -6.52 23.73 0.13
CA THR A 261 -6.53 22.47 -0.65
C THR A 261 -6.49 21.26 0.28
N SER A 262 -5.65 21.31 1.33
CA SER A 262 -5.57 20.24 2.32
C SER A 262 -6.89 20.03 3.06
N LEU A 263 -7.59 21.10 3.45
CA LEU A 263 -8.91 21.00 4.09
C LEU A 263 -9.96 20.41 3.15
N GLU A 264 -10.02 20.84 1.89
CA GLU A 264 -10.92 20.31 0.88
C GLU A 264 -10.70 18.79 0.65
N GLU A 265 -9.45 18.35 0.69
CA GLU A 265 -9.12 16.94 0.61
C GLU A 265 -9.58 16.16 1.86
N LEU A 266 -9.39 16.73 3.05
CA LEU A 266 -9.80 16.12 4.32
C LEU A 266 -11.33 16.07 4.50
N ASP A 267 -12.08 17.01 3.91
CA ASP A 267 -13.55 17.01 3.96
C ASP A 267 -14.18 15.78 3.28
N ASN A 268 -13.46 15.11 2.38
CA ASN A 268 -13.88 13.89 1.71
C ASN A 268 -13.41 12.60 2.40
N VAL A 269 -12.71 12.70 3.53
CA VAL A 269 -12.16 11.56 4.29
C VAL A 269 -13.09 11.21 5.44
N SER A 270 -13.22 9.91 5.77
CA SER A 270 -13.94 9.51 6.98
C SER A 270 -13.26 10.08 8.23
N PRO A 271 -13.98 10.85 9.07
CA PRO A 271 -13.43 11.39 10.30
C PRO A 271 -12.88 10.31 11.24
N TYR A 272 -13.56 9.16 11.31
CA TYR A 272 -13.08 8.00 12.08
C TYR A 272 -11.75 7.45 11.51
N SER A 273 -11.69 7.27 10.19
CA SER A 273 -10.48 6.77 9.53
C SER A 273 -9.31 7.73 9.68
N MET A 274 -9.57 9.03 9.65
CA MET A 274 -8.57 10.08 9.87
C MET A 274 -7.99 9.99 11.29
N ALA A 275 -8.84 9.90 12.31
CA ALA A 275 -8.41 9.76 13.70
C ALA A 275 -7.64 8.46 13.94
N LEU A 276 -8.16 7.34 13.45
CA LEU A 276 -7.52 6.04 13.59
C LEU A 276 -6.16 5.99 12.86
N GLN A 277 -6.05 6.54 11.65
CA GLN A 277 -4.80 6.56 10.89
C GLN A 277 -3.71 7.38 11.56
N PHE A 278 -4.06 8.54 12.11
CA PHE A 278 -3.12 9.38 12.85
C PHE A 278 -2.53 8.62 14.05
N GLU A 279 -3.39 8.05 14.87
CA GLU A 279 -2.97 7.30 16.07
C GLU A 279 -2.24 5.99 15.69
N LYS A 280 -2.64 5.34 14.61
CA LYS A 280 -1.98 4.15 14.07
C LYS A 280 -0.53 4.43 13.69
N LEU A 281 -0.24 5.53 12.98
CA LEU A 281 1.13 5.91 12.62
C LEU A 281 1.99 6.11 13.86
N LYS A 282 1.45 6.78 14.87
CA LYS A 282 2.13 7.02 16.15
C LYS A 282 2.40 5.72 16.91
N ALA A 283 1.43 4.80 16.97
CA ALA A 283 1.57 3.51 17.64
C ALA A 283 2.49 2.54 16.88
N GLY A 284 2.48 2.59 15.55
CA GLY A 284 3.14 1.66 14.65
C GLY A 284 4.65 1.78 14.53
N GLU A 285 5.26 2.82 15.08
CA GLU A 285 6.72 3.06 14.98
C GLU A 285 7.59 1.87 15.49
N LYS A 286 7.05 1.03 16.36
CA LYS A 286 7.75 -0.09 16.99
C LYS A 286 7.32 -1.46 16.48
N TRP A 287 6.35 -1.52 15.56
CA TRP A 287 5.84 -2.80 15.06
C TRP A 287 6.71 -3.34 13.93
N ASP A 288 6.99 -4.64 13.96
CA ASP A 288 7.54 -5.34 12.83
C ASP A 288 6.45 -5.62 11.76
N ARG A 289 6.86 -6.18 10.62
CA ARG A 289 5.95 -6.43 9.49
C ARG A 289 4.79 -7.38 9.84
N VAL A 290 5.05 -8.41 10.65
CA VAL A 290 4.03 -9.41 11.02
C VAL A 290 3.04 -8.80 12.01
N GLU A 291 3.53 -8.08 13.01
CA GLU A 291 2.68 -7.38 13.98
C GLU A 291 1.82 -6.30 13.28
N THR A 292 2.42 -5.54 12.34
CA THR A 292 1.68 -4.55 11.56
C THR A 292 0.53 -5.19 10.79
N LEU A 293 0.78 -6.27 10.03
CA LEU A 293 -0.26 -6.98 9.29
C LEU A 293 -1.37 -7.53 10.20
N LYS A 294 -1.01 -8.11 11.35
CA LYS A 294 -2.01 -8.61 12.32
C LYS A 294 -2.91 -7.51 12.84
N ARG A 295 -2.35 -6.32 13.10
CA ARG A 295 -3.13 -5.15 13.55
C ARG A 295 -3.96 -4.55 12.44
N ASP A 296 -3.40 -4.45 11.25
CA ASP A 296 -4.11 -3.95 10.07
C ASP A 296 -5.39 -4.75 9.82
N TRP A 297 -5.33 -6.08 9.93
CA TRP A 297 -6.52 -6.91 9.81
C TRP A 297 -7.62 -6.52 10.83
N MET A 298 -7.24 -6.15 12.06
CA MET A 298 -8.18 -5.68 13.08
C MET A 298 -8.83 -4.35 12.71
N TYR A 299 -8.04 -3.42 12.13
CA TYR A 299 -8.54 -2.12 11.72
C TYR A 299 -9.52 -2.23 10.55
N ILE A 300 -9.24 -3.11 9.58
CA ILE A 300 -10.16 -3.41 8.49
C ILE A 300 -11.45 -4.04 9.02
N LEU A 301 -11.36 -5.00 9.93
CA LEU A 301 -12.54 -5.60 10.56
C LEU A 301 -13.38 -4.54 11.28
N ASP A 302 -12.76 -3.67 12.07
CA ASP A 302 -13.47 -2.64 12.83
C ASP A 302 -14.16 -1.63 11.88
N SER A 303 -13.44 -1.08 10.92
CA SER A 303 -13.97 -0.13 9.94
C SER A 303 -15.12 -0.73 9.12
N SER A 304 -14.99 -2.01 8.74
CA SER A 304 -16.05 -2.75 8.03
C SER A 304 -17.32 -2.92 8.88
N LEU A 305 -17.18 -3.13 10.20
CA LEU A 305 -18.29 -3.24 11.12
C LEU A 305 -19.04 -1.91 11.32
N ARG A 306 -18.40 -0.78 11.08
CA ARG A 306 -18.98 0.57 11.21
C ARG A 306 -19.83 1.00 10.04
N GLY A 307 -19.62 0.45 8.83
CA GLY A 307 -20.33 0.76 7.61
C GLY A 307 -19.68 1.85 6.75
N ASP A 308 -18.67 2.57 7.25
CA ASP A 308 -17.97 3.61 6.49
C ASP A 308 -17.27 3.06 5.26
N PHE A 309 -16.74 1.83 5.33
CA PHE A 309 -16.09 1.21 4.18
C PHE A 309 -17.06 0.95 3.01
N GLU A 310 -18.26 0.44 3.29
CA GLU A 310 -19.28 0.23 2.27
C GLU A 310 -19.68 1.56 1.63
N GLU A 311 -19.86 2.60 2.43
CA GLU A 311 -20.20 3.94 1.96
C GLU A 311 -19.08 4.57 1.13
N GLY A 312 -17.84 4.39 1.55
CA GLY A 312 -16.68 4.86 0.79
C GLY A 312 -16.59 4.21 -0.58
N ILE A 313 -16.77 2.89 -0.66
CA ILE A 313 -16.81 2.18 -1.95
C ILE A 313 -17.97 2.68 -2.79
N ARG A 314 -19.18 2.85 -2.22
CA ARG A 314 -20.34 3.39 -2.94
C ARG A 314 -19.99 4.73 -3.58
N SER A 315 -19.53 5.68 -2.78
CA SER A 315 -19.35 7.07 -3.22
C SER A 315 -18.23 7.22 -4.27
N VAL A 316 -17.14 6.46 -4.13
CA VAL A 316 -15.96 6.59 -5.00
C VAL A 316 -16.04 5.71 -6.25
N LEU A 317 -16.55 4.47 -6.14
CA LEU A 317 -16.42 3.47 -7.20
C LEU A 317 -17.74 3.06 -7.86
N ILE A 318 -18.84 3.11 -7.14
CA ILE A 318 -20.16 2.68 -7.64
C ILE A 318 -20.92 3.87 -8.20
N ASP A 319 -21.36 4.79 -7.34
CA ASP A 319 -22.15 5.98 -7.72
C ASP A 319 -21.26 7.09 -8.29
N LYS A 320 -19.99 7.14 -7.85
CA LYS A 320 -18.97 8.12 -8.27
C LYS A 320 -19.40 9.57 -8.02
N ASP A 321 -20.23 9.78 -7.00
CA ASP A 321 -20.69 11.11 -6.60
C ASP A 321 -19.65 11.84 -5.73
N ASN A 322 -18.65 11.12 -5.20
CA ASN A 322 -17.65 11.62 -4.26
C ASN A 322 -18.28 12.41 -3.09
N ASN A 323 -19.46 11.98 -2.66
CA ASN A 323 -20.22 12.59 -1.58
C ASN A 323 -20.59 11.53 -0.54
N PRO A 324 -19.65 11.04 0.24
CA PRO A 324 -19.87 9.99 1.22
C PRO A 324 -20.69 10.48 2.42
N ASN A 325 -21.61 9.64 2.87
CA ASN A 325 -22.42 9.88 4.05
C ASN A 325 -21.83 9.13 5.25
N TRP A 326 -20.66 9.57 5.73
CA TRP A 326 -19.95 8.94 6.85
C TRP A 326 -20.80 8.82 8.12
N LYS A 327 -20.54 7.81 8.94
CA LYS A 327 -21.22 7.62 10.23
C LYS A 327 -20.98 8.82 11.16
N HIS A 328 -19.73 9.26 11.31
CA HIS A 328 -19.38 10.50 11.99
C HIS A 328 -19.31 11.63 10.94
N LYS A 329 -19.98 12.74 11.23
CA LYS A 329 -20.03 13.89 10.30
C LYS A 329 -18.86 14.84 10.49
N THR A 330 -18.32 14.87 11.68
CA THR A 330 -17.18 15.70 12.03
C THR A 330 -16.17 14.91 12.85
N LEU A 331 -14.96 15.43 12.93
CA LEU A 331 -13.90 14.81 13.71
C LEU A 331 -14.24 14.84 15.23
N GLU A 332 -14.96 15.89 15.69
CA GLU A 332 -15.36 16.05 17.07
C GLU A 332 -16.38 15.02 17.55
N GLU A 333 -17.08 14.35 16.62
CA GLU A 333 -18.00 13.25 16.93
C GLU A 333 -17.28 11.92 17.17
N VAL A 334 -15.99 11.83 16.83
CA VAL A 334 -15.20 10.60 17.00
C VAL A 334 -14.81 10.43 18.45
N ASP A 335 -15.19 9.31 19.04
CA ASP A 335 -14.77 8.92 20.38
C ASP A 335 -13.34 8.36 20.36
N MET A 336 -12.40 9.10 20.94
CA MET A 336 -10.99 8.70 20.99
C MET A 336 -10.75 7.48 21.89
N ASP A 337 -11.62 7.21 22.86
CA ASP A 337 -11.53 5.99 23.66
C ASP A 337 -11.84 4.75 22.81
N GLU A 338 -12.78 4.84 21.85
CA GLU A 338 -13.00 3.77 20.87
C GLU A 338 -11.76 3.55 19.98
N ILE A 339 -11.11 4.63 19.52
CA ILE A 339 -9.87 4.54 18.73
C ILE A 339 -8.78 3.82 19.54
N HIS A 340 -8.56 4.20 20.78
CA HIS A 340 -7.56 3.58 21.66
C HIS A 340 -7.88 2.12 21.95
N HIS A 341 -9.17 1.80 22.17
CA HIS A 341 -9.60 0.41 22.36
C HIS A 341 -9.24 -0.47 21.14
N VAL A 342 -9.52 0.01 19.93
CA VAL A 342 -9.19 -0.72 18.68
C VAL A 342 -7.70 -0.89 18.51
N LEU A 343 -6.91 0.15 18.82
CA LEU A 343 -5.46 0.13 18.68
C LEU A 343 -4.74 -0.82 19.65
N TYR A 344 -5.19 -0.89 20.90
CA TYR A 344 -4.40 -1.50 21.97
C TYR A 344 -5.03 -2.72 22.63
N GLU A 345 -6.35 -2.85 22.64
CA GLU A 345 -7.05 -3.85 23.47
C GLU A 345 -7.68 -4.97 22.65
N ARG A 346 -8.03 -4.71 21.39
CA ARG A 346 -8.71 -5.69 20.54
C ARG A 346 -7.74 -6.77 20.07
N LYS A 347 -8.18 -8.05 20.14
CA LYS A 347 -7.38 -9.21 19.72
C LYS A 347 -7.67 -9.58 18.28
N THR A 348 -6.64 -10.03 17.56
CA THR A 348 -6.75 -10.52 16.18
C THR A 348 -6.93 -12.04 16.13
N LYS A 349 -7.47 -12.56 15.02
CA LYS A 349 -7.52 -14.01 14.75
C LYS A 349 -6.14 -14.64 14.50
N TYR A 350 -5.13 -13.80 14.25
CA TYR A 350 -3.75 -14.22 13.97
C TYR A 350 -2.84 -14.24 15.20
N ASN A 351 -3.41 -14.08 16.41
CA ASN A 351 -2.67 -14.17 17.68
C ASN A 351 -2.34 -15.63 18.03
#